data_f88f8f246c01fd1cbef175e12ce4972e
#
_entry.id   f88f8f246c01fd1cbef175e12ce4972e
#
_cell.length_a   1.000
_cell.length_b   1.000
_cell.length_c   1.000
_cell.angle_alpha   90.00
_cell.angle_beta   90.00
_cell.angle_gamma   90.00
#
_symmetry.space_group_name_H-M   'P 1'
#
loop_
_entity.id
_entity.type
_entity.pdbx_description
1 polymer ?
#
loop_
_entity_poly.entity_id
_entity_poly.type
_entity_poly.pdbx_seq_one_letter_code
_entity_poly.pdbx_strand_id
1 'polypeptide(L)'
;GDEIVISILEHHSNILPWQMIAKLKKATLKYMYVNNEGIISDEEIQTKITPKTKIVSITQVSNVLGVATPLKAIIKKAHEVGAIAIVDGAQGAPHMATDVQDLDCDFYAFSGHKMLAPMGIGVLYGKKSILEQMPPFLRGGEMIETVSEQDATFAPLPEKFEAGTPNVSGAIALKAAIEYINQVGFSYIEQQEEKLMKIAMEELSKLPYITIYGSPDYKKHKGVLSFNIQDIHPHDVSSLVDYHGNIALRAGNHCAHPLLKYLNAQSTNRISFYFYNTKEDVYQFIEQIKKVRSYLGYDV
;
A
#
# COMPACT_ATOMS: atom_id res chain seq x y z
N GLY A 1 5.98 8.50 -26.97
CA GLY A 1 6.96 9.28 -26.21
C GLY A 1 6.45 9.72 -24.85
N ASP A 2 5.18 9.38 -24.52
CA ASP A 2 4.60 9.67 -23.21
C ASP A 2 5.24 8.85 -22.09
N GLU A 3 5.19 9.38 -20.87
CA GLU A 3 5.77 8.75 -19.68
C GLU A 3 4.70 8.44 -18.63
N ILE A 4 4.85 7.29 -17.99
CA ILE A 4 4.12 6.89 -16.78
C ILE A 4 5.16 6.81 -15.66
N VAL A 5 4.92 7.52 -14.56
CA VAL A 5 5.82 7.54 -13.41
C VAL A 5 5.17 6.81 -12.23
N ILE A 6 5.88 5.85 -11.67
CA ILE A 6 5.52 5.13 -10.44
C ILE A 6 6.72 5.14 -9.49
N SER A 7 6.56 4.64 -8.26
CA SER A 7 7.71 4.50 -7.36
C SER A 7 8.22 3.06 -7.30
N ILE A 8 9.43 2.89 -6.77
CA ILE A 8 9.98 1.56 -6.44
C ILE A 8 9.22 0.90 -5.27
N LEU A 9 8.44 1.68 -4.51
CA LEU A 9 7.67 1.22 -3.35
C LEU A 9 6.37 0.50 -3.70
N GLU A 10 6.00 0.45 -4.99
CA GLU A 10 4.67 0.01 -5.40
C GLU A 10 4.44 -1.49 -5.15
N HIS A 11 3.23 -1.81 -4.72
CA HIS A 11 2.70 -3.17 -4.78
C HIS A 11 2.50 -3.59 -6.25
N HIS A 12 2.59 -4.90 -6.56
CA HIS A 12 2.41 -5.41 -7.93
C HIS A 12 1.13 -4.93 -8.60
N SER A 13 0.05 -4.72 -7.84
CA SER A 13 -1.23 -4.20 -8.36
C SER A 13 -1.12 -2.79 -8.93
N ASN A 14 -0.12 -2.01 -8.49
CA ASN A 14 0.17 -0.67 -9.01
C ASN A 14 1.46 -0.64 -9.87
N ILE A 15 1.93 -1.80 -10.32
CA ILE A 15 3.05 -1.95 -11.28
C ILE A 15 2.54 -2.59 -12.58
N LEU A 16 1.94 -3.77 -12.47
CA LEU A 16 1.62 -4.61 -13.63
C LEU A 16 0.65 -3.95 -14.62
N PRO A 17 -0.42 -3.24 -14.20
CA PRO A 17 -1.27 -2.52 -15.13
C PRO A 17 -0.51 -1.46 -15.93
N TRP A 18 0.42 -0.74 -15.27
CA TRP A 18 1.22 0.29 -15.93
C TRP A 18 2.24 -0.30 -16.89
N GLN A 19 2.85 -1.44 -16.56
CA GLN A 19 3.70 -2.18 -17.51
C GLN A 19 2.93 -2.60 -18.76
N MET A 20 1.70 -3.10 -18.58
CA MET A 20 0.83 -3.49 -19.69
C MET A 20 0.48 -2.29 -20.58
N ILE A 21 0.01 -1.19 -19.97
CA ILE A 21 -0.38 0.03 -20.72
C ILE A 21 0.83 0.69 -21.38
N ALA A 22 1.96 0.75 -20.70
CA ALA A 22 3.20 1.30 -21.29
C ALA A 22 3.60 0.54 -22.56
N LYS A 23 3.57 -0.81 -22.54
CA LYS A 23 3.82 -1.64 -23.72
C LYS A 23 2.78 -1.38 -24.81
N LEU A 24 1.48 -1.38 -24.48
CA LEU A 24 0.39 -1.21 -25.43
C LEU A 24 0.43 0.17 -26.13
N LYS A 25 0.72 1.21 -25.37
CA LYS A 25 0.75 2.61 -25.85
C LYS A 25 2.14 3.09 -26.28
N LYS A 26 3.17 2.24 -26.23
CA LYS A 26 4.58 2.58 -26.50
C LYS A 26 5.04 3.77 -25.64
N ALA A 27 4.57 3.83 -24.41
CA ALA A 27 4.99 4.80 -23.41
C ALA A 27 6.17 4.26 -22.60
N THR A 28 6.89 5.15 -21.93
CA THR A 28 8.00 4.80 -21.05
C THR A 28 7.53 4.72 -19.62
N LEU A 29 7.75 3.57 -18.96
CA LEU A 29 7.52 3.42 -17.51
C LEU A 29 8.78 3.83 -16.77
N LYS A 30 8.67 4.84 -15.90
CA LYS A 30 9.77 5.39 -15.08
C LYS A 30 9.51 5.14 -13.60
N TYR A 31 10.58 4.95 -12.85
CA TYR A 31 10.51 4.73 -11.41
C TYR A 31 11.17 5.89 -10.65
N MET A 32 10.48 6.39 -9.63
CA MET A 32 11.09 7.18 -8.56
C MET A 32 11.69 6.23 -7.54
N TYR A 33 12.94 6.46 -7.17
CA TYR A 33 13.64 5.66 -6.18
C TYR A 33 13.61 6.32 -4.81
N VAL A 34 13.94 5.55 -3.81
CA VAL A 34 13.99 6.01 -2.41
C VAL A 34 15.42 6.02 -1.89
N ASN A 35 15.67 6.81 -0.86
CA ASN A 35 16.91 6.72 -0.08
C ASN A 35 16.89 5.49 0.86
N ASN A 36 17.95 5.32 1.65
CA ASN A 36 18.07 4.20 2.59
C ASN A 36 16.99 4.14 3.67
N GLU A 37 16.28 5.25 3.90
CA GLU A 37 15.14 5.33 4.83
C GLU A 37 13.80 5.01 4.17
N GLY A 38 13.77 4.74 2.88
CA GLY A 38 12.54 4.50 2.12
C GLY A 38 11.81 5.79 1.69
N ILE A 39 12.48 6.94 1.70
CA ILE A 39 11.89 8.26 1.40
C ILE A 39 12.21 8.66 -0.03
N ILE A 40 11.18 9.10 -0.77
CA ILE A 40 11.33 9.74 -2.09
C ILE A 40 11.77 11.19 -1.87
N SER A 41 12.91 11.58 -2.41
CA SER A 41 13.42 12.94 -2.29
C SER A 41 12.74 13.93 -3.24
N ASP A 42 12.85 15.22 -2.93
CA ASP A 42 12.38 16.29 -3.83
C ASP A 42 13.10 16.23 -5.18
N GLU A 43 14.38 15.88 -5.20
CA GLU A 43 15.15 15.71 -6.43
C GLU A 43 14.57 14.60 -7.32
N GLU A 44 14.21 13.45 -6.76
CA GLU A 44 13.53 12.37 -7.50
C GLU A 44 12.20 12.85 -8.08
N ILE A 45 11.39 13.58 -7.32
CA ILE A 45 10.14 14.14 -7.80
C ILE A 45 10.37 15.07 -8.98
N GLN A 46 11.30 16.03 -8.85
CA GLN A 46 11.56 17.05 -9.89
C GLN A 46 12.18 16.46 -11.15
N THR A 47 13.03 15.44 -11.04
CA THR A 47 13.74 14.86 -12.18
C THR A 47 12.96 13.78 -12.90
N LYS A 48 12.11 13.02 -12.20
CA LYS A 48 11.35 11.91 -12.79
C LYS A 48 10.04 12.36 -13.43
N ILE A 49 9.36 13.36 -12.85
CA ILE A 49 8.12 13.92 -13.39
C ILE A 49 8.48 15.05 -14.36
N THR A 50 8.29 14.82 -15.66
CA THR A 50 8.69 15.71 -16.75
C THR A 50 7.48 16.20 -17.55
N PRO A 51 7.60 17.17 -18.46
CA PRO A 51 6.51 17.56 -19.35
C PRO A 51 5.96 16.44 -20.25
N LYS A 52 6.67 15.31 -20.38
CA LYS A 52 6.21 14.12 -21.10
C LYS A 52 5.35 13.19 -20.23
N THR A 53 5.35 13.39 -18.92
CA THR A 53 4.60 12.57 -17.98
C THR A 53 3.09 12.80 -18.18
N LYS A 54 2.34 11.72 -18.33
CA LYS A 54 0.87 11.73 -18.48
C LYS A 54 0.17 11.16 -17.26
N ILE A 55 0.82 10.24 -16.57
CA ILE A 55 0.29 9.56 -15.37
C ILE A 55 1.39 9.47 -14.33
N VAL A 56 1.03 9.80 -13.10
CA VAL A 56 1.83 9.53 -11.90
C VAL A 56 0.97 8.66 -10.97
N SER A 57 1.43 7.43 -10.67
CA SER A 57 0.68 6.51 -9.81
C SER A 57 1.54 6.06 -8.65
N ILE A 58 1.13 6.41 -7.43
CA ILE A 58 1.98 6.31 -6.23
C ILE A 58 1.21 5.70 -5.07
N THR A 59 1.85 4.75 -4.37
CA THR A 59 1.32 4.24 -3.11
C THR A 59 1.40 5.31 -2.01
N GLN A 60 0.37 5.40 -1.18
CA GLN A 60 0.34 6.31 -0.04
C GLN A 60 1.28 5.85 1.07
N VAL A 61 1.28 4.54 1.35
CA VAL A 61 2.14 3.89 2.35
C VAL A 61 2.69 2.61 1.76
N SER A 62 3.99 2.41 1.85
CA SER A 62 4.63 1.16 1.41
C SER A 62 4.16 -0.03 2.23
N ASN A 63 3.69 -1.07 1.57
CA ASN A 63 3.29 -2.32 2.22
C ASN A 63 4.49 -3.18 2.71
N VAL A 64 5.70 -2.76 2.41
CA VAL A 64 6.95 -3.40 2.85
C VAL A 64 7.64 -2.58 3.92
N LEU A 65 7.89 -1.30 3.64
CA LEU A 65 8.67 -0.43 4.53
C LEU A 65 7.81 0.31 5.56
N GLY A 66 6.48 0.32 5.39
CA GLY A 66 5.58 1.07 6.26
C GLY A 66 5.67 2.60 6.13
N VAL A 67 6.52 3.11 5.26
CA VAL A 67 6.80 4.54 5.12
C VAL A 67 5.76 5.21 4.24
N ALA A 68 5.26 6.36 4.68
CA ALA A 68 4.36 7.20 3.88
C ALA A 68 5.13 8.00 2.83
N THR A 69 4.55 8.15 1.64
CA THR A 69 5.12 8.93 0.54
C THR A 69 4.72 10.40 0.62
N PRO A 70 5.52 11.34 0.08
CA PRO A 70 5.22 12.78 0.09
C PRO A 70 4.17 13.13 -0.99
N LEU A 71 2.95 12.59 -0.86
CA LEU A 71 1.90 12.68 -1.89
C LEU A 71 1.61 14.10 -2.34
N LYS A 72 1.46 15.07 -1.42
CA LYS A 72 1.14 16.46 -1.79
C LYS A 72 2.19 17.07 -2.73
N ALA A 73 3.48 16.81 -2.49
CA ALA A 73 4.56 17.30 -3.36
C ALA A 73 4.52 16.60 -4.73
N ILE A 74 4.30 15.28 -4.75
CA ILE A 74 4.21 14.49 -5.97
C ILE A 74 3.00 14.90 -6.82
N ILE A 75 1.81 15.02 -6.21
CA ILE A 75 0.57 15.40 -6.89
C ILE A 75 0.69 16.81 -7.46
N LYS A 76 1.18 17.76 -6.65
CA LYS A 76 1.44 19.14 -7.13
C LYS A 76 2.34 19.13 -8.37
N LYS A 77 3.45 18.39 -8.33
CA LYS A 77 4.37 18.32 -9.47
C LYS A 77 3.74 17.63 -10.68
N ALA A 78 2.92 16.59 -10.47
CA ALA A 78 2.16 15.95 -11.55
C ALA A 78 1.23 16.94 -12.25
N HIS A 79 0.47 17.73 -11.49
CA HIS A 79 -0.45 18.73 -12.03
C HIS A 79 0.28 19.88 -12.74
N GLU A 80 1.45 20.32 -12.25
CA GLU A 80 2.29 21.34 -12.91
C GLU A 80 2.66 20.97 -14.36
N VAL A 81 2.76 19.67 -14.66
CA VAL A 81 3.07 19.17 -16.00
C VAL A 81 1.83 18.66 -16.76
N GLY A 82 0.64 18.77 -16.19
CA GLY A 82 -0.63 18.31 -16.77
C GLY A 82 -0.81 16.77 -16.70
N ALA A 83 -0.13 16.08 -15.79
CA ALA A 83 -0.28 14.65 -15.57
C ALA A 83 -1.40 14.35 -14.59
N ILE A 84 -2.06 13.19 -14.78
CA ILE A 84 -3.07 12.64 -13.86
C ILE A 84 -2.36 11.98 -12.68
N ALA A 85 -2.79 12.32 -11.47
CA ALA A 85 -2.25 11.79 -10.22
C ALA A 85 -3.18 10.72 -9.61
N ILE A 86 -2.68 9.50 -9.50
CA ILE A 86 -3.38 8.32 -8.98
C ILE A 86 -2.71 7.88 -7.68
N VAL A 87 -3.49 7.65 -6.64
CA VAL A 87 -3.00 7.20 -5.33
C VAL A 87 -3.50 5.79 -5.03
N ASP A 88 -2.57 4.87 -4.80
CA ASP A 88 -2.86 3.60 -4.16
C ASP A 88 -2.90 3.80 -2.64
N GLY A 89 -4.12 3.93 -2.11
CA GLY A 89 -4.39 4.10 -0.69
C GLY A 89 -4.57 2.80 0.09
N ALA A 90 -4.26 1.64 -0.51
CA ALA A 90 -4.56 0.34 0.10
C ALA A 90 -3.94 0.14 1.49
N GLN A 91 -2.77 0.72 1.75
CA GLN A 91 -2.16 0.73 3.09
C GLN A 91 -2.37 2.06 3.81
N GLY A 92 -2.69 3.15 3.11
CA GLY A 92 -2.93 4.44 3.75
C GLY A 92 -4.30 4.53 4.41
N ALA A 93 -5.35 4.12 3.70
CA ALA A 93 -6.74 4.24 4.16
C ALA A 93 -7.04 3.62 5.55
N PRO A 94 -6.48 2.47 5.94
CA PRO A 94 -6.70 1.93 7.28
C PRO A 94 -5.90 2.63 8.38
N HIS A 95 -4.76 3.26 8.06
CA HIS A 95 -3.80 3.75 9.05
C HIS A 95 -3.81 5.28 9.23
N MET A 96 -4.33 6.02 8.26
CA MET A 96 -4.25 7.48 8.23
C MET A 96 -5.57 8.11 7.79
N ALA A 97 -5.98 9.19 8.44
CA ALA A 97 -7.07 10.01 7.91
C ALA A 97 -6.67 10.58 6.53
N THR A 98 -7.50 10.34 5.53
CA THR A 98 -7.26 10.79 4.16
C THR A 98 -8.42 11.64 3.68
N ASP A 99 -8.13 12.87 3.30
CA ASP A 99 -9.03 13.76 2.58
C ASP A 99 -8.56 13.89 1.13
N VAL A 100 -9.32 13.34 0.20
CA VAL A 100 -8.98 13.34 -1.23
C VAL A 100 -9.03 14.73 -1.85
N GLN A 101 -9.82 15.66 -1.28
CA GLN A 101 -9.87 17.05 -1.72
C GLN A 101 -8.62 17.81 -1.26
N ASP A 102 -8.20 17.64 0.00
CA ASP A 102 -6.96 18.22 0.53
C ASP A 102 -5.70 17.65 -0.15
N LEU A 103 -5.72 16.37 -0.55
CA LEU A 103 -4.66 15.78 -1.37
C LEU A 103 -4.68 16.28 -2.81
N ASP A 104 -5.85 16.68 -3.31
CA ASP A 104 -6.11 17.05 -4.71
C ASP A 104 -5.74 15.94 -5.71
N CYS A 105 -5.78 14.66 -5.30
CA CYS A 105 -5.53 13.54 -6.21
C CYS A 105 -6.68 13.38 -7.20
N ASP A 106 -6.37 12.90 -8.41
CA ASP A 106 -7.36 12.67 -9.45
C ASP A 106 -8.09 11.35 -9.25
N PHE A 107 -7.37 10.33 -8.73
CA PHE A 107 -7.91 9.04 -8.33
C PHE A 107 -7.31 8.58 -7.02
N TYR A 108 -8.12 7.88 -6.22
CA TYR A 108 -7.70 7.23 -4.97
C TYR A 108 -8.39 5.86 -4.86
N ALA A 109 -7.60 4.79 -4.69
CA ALA A 109 -8.12 3.43 -4.60
C ALA A 109 -7.74 2.78 -3.27
N PHE A 110 -8.65 2.02 -2.66
CA PHE A 110 -8.36 1.22 -1.48
C PHE A 110 -9.19 -0.06 -1.40
N SER A 111 -8.77 -1.00 -0.55
CA SER A 111 -9.38 -2.31 -0.36
C SER A 111 -10.06 -2.42 0.99
N GLY A 112 -11.31 -2.86 1.01
CA GLY A 112 -12.10 -2.99 2.24
C GLY A 112 -11.51 -3.97 3.25
N HIS A 113 -10.96 -5.12 2.79
CA HIS A 113 -10.41 -6.14 3.68
C HIS A 113 -9.18 -5.69 4.50
N LYS A 114 -8.53 -4.59 4.12
CA LYS A 114 -7.44 -3.99 4.89
C LYS A 114 -7.92 -2.98 5.93
N MET A 115 -9.19 -2.59 5.86
CA MET A 115 -9.82 -1.69 6.83
C MET A 115 -11.05 -2.32 7.49
N LEU A 116 -10.88 -3.57 7.97
CA LEU A 116 -11.84 -4.33 8.77
C LEU A 116 -13.13 -4.75 8.05
N ALA A 117 -13.27 -4.49 6.76
CA ALA A 117 -14.40 -4.92 5.96
C ALA A 117 -14.17 -6.34 5.38
N PRO A 118 -15.22 -7.01 4.89
CA PRO A 118 -15.07 -8.28 4.20
C PRO A 118 -14.19 -8.21 2.95
N MET A 119 -13.70 -9.36 2.51
CA MET A 119 -13.05 -9.51 1.21
C MET A 119 -14.03 -9.24 0.05
N GLY A 120 -13.49 -8.84 -1.10
CA GLY A 120 -14.29 -8.68 -2.33
C GLY A 120 -14.99 -7.32 -2.46
N ILE A 121 -14.65 -6.34 -1.63
CA ILE A 121 -15.12 -4.95 -1.74
C ILE A 121 -13.92 -3.98 -1.69
N GLY A 122 -13.98 -2.94 -2.49
CA GLY A 122 -13.03 -1.84 -2.51
C GLY A 122 -13.66 -0.60 -3.11
N VAL A 123 -12.96 0.50 -3.08
CA VAL A 123 -13.45 1.80 -3.59
C VAL A 123 -12.43 2.41 -4.51
N LEU A 124 -12.91 2.98 -5.61
CA LEU A 124 -12.17 3.91 -6.46
C LEU A 124 -12.87 5.26 -6.39
N TYR A 125 -12.21 6.25 -5.81
CA TYR A 125 -12.56 7.65 -5.97
C TYR A 125 -11.95 8.18 -7.26
N GLY A 126 -12.68 9.03 -7.96
CA GLY A 126 -12.16 9.78 -9.11
C GLY A 126 -12.81 11.15 -9.22
N LYS A 127 -12.05 12.15 -9.70
CA LYS A 127 -12.60 13.48 -10.01
C LYS A 127 -13.68 13.36 -11.07
N LYS A 128 -14.86 13.93 -10.79
CA LYS A 128 -16.05 13.84 -11.67
C LYS A 128 -15.74 14.22 -13.12
N SER A 129 -15.02 15.33 -13.32
CA SER A 129 -14.67 15.82 -14.66
C SER A 129 -13.82 14.86 -15.48
N ILE A 130 -13.03 14.00 -14.84
CA ILE A 130 -12.23 12.98 -15.50
C ILE A 130 -13.09 11.74 -15.76
N LEU A 131 -13.85 11.28 -14.76
CA LEU A 131 -14.74 10.13 -14.90
C LEU A 131 -15.79 10.31 -16.00
N GLU A 132 -16.32 11.51 -16.17
CA GLU A 132 -17.29 11.81 -17.24
C GLU A 132 -16.71 11.56 -18.64
N GLN A 133 -15.40 11.81 -18.84
CA GLN A 133 -14.71 11.63 -20.11
C GLN A 133 -14.20 10.21 -20.34
N MET A 134 -14.07 9.40 -19.29
CA MET A 134 -13.57 8.03 -19.40
C MET A 134 -14.61 7.08 -19.95
N PRO A 135 -14.24 6.15 -20.85
CA PRO A 135 -15.12 5.04 -21.18
C PRO A 135 -15.23 4.08 -20.00
N PRO A 136 -16.37 3.40 -19.81
CA PRO A 136 -16.49 2.38 -18.77
C PRO A 136 -15.57 1.20 -19.07
N PHE A 137 -14.90 0.69 -18.01
CA PHE A 137 -14.01 -0.46 -18.12
C PHE A 137 -14.81 -1.77 -18.15
N LEU A 138 -15.71 -1.96 -17.18
CA LEU A 138 -16.65 -3.09 -17.19
C LEU A 138 -17.90 -2.72 -17.97
N ARG A 139 -18.52 -3.73 -18.58
CA ARG A 139 -19.76 -3.57 -19.36
C ARG A 139 -20.73 -4.67 -19.00
N GLY A 140 -22.03 -4.33 -18.87
CA GLY A 140 -23.08 -5.27 -18.48
C GLY A 140 -24.39 -4.57 -18.20
N GLY A 141 -25.27 -5.18 -17.43
CA GLY A 141 -26.50 -4.56 -16.95
C GLY A 141 -26.24 -3.42 -15.97
N GLU A 142 -27.25 -2.64 -15.65
CA GLU A 142 -27.30 -1.51 -14.72
C GLU A 142 -26.47 -0.26 -15.13
N MET A 143 -25.37 -0.42 -15.86
CA MET A 143 -24.45 0.66 -16.23
C MET A 143 -24.77 1.32 -17.58
N ILE A 144 -25.85 0.93 -18.24
CA ILE A 144 -26.28 1.42 -19.55
C ILE A 144 -27.54 2.28 -19.43
N GLU A 145 -27.73 3.20 -20.36
CA GLU A 145 -28.98 3.94 -20.55
C GLU A 145 -29.81 3.32 -21.67
N THR A 146 -29.17 3.11 -22.84
CA THR A 146 -29.80 2.42 -23.97
C THR A 146 -28.83 1.44 -24.61
N VAL A 147 -29.36 0.37 -25.20
CA VAL A 147 -28.60 -0.61 -25.98
C VAL A 147 -29.33 -0.91 -27.25
N SER A 148 -28.61 -0.86 -28.37
CA SER A 148 -29.06 -1.35 -29.68
C SER A 148 -28.21 -2.57 -30.08
N GLU A 149 -28.45 -3.10 -31.26
CA GLU A 149 -27.66 -4.23 -31.80
C GLU A 149 -26.17 -3.88 -32.00
N GLN A 150 -25.86 -2.61 -32.26
CA GLN A 150 -24.52 -2.18 -32.66
C GLN A 150 -23.87 -1.19 -31.66
N ASP A 151 -24.65 -0.52 -30.81
CA ASP A 151 -24.16 0.56 -29.97
C ASP A 151 -24.92 0.63 -28.63
N ALA A 152 -24.33 1.36 -27.67
CA ALA A 152 -24.91 1.58 -26.36
C ALA A 152 -24.57 2.99 -25.83
N THR A 153 -25.50 3.57 -25.08
CA THR A 153 -25.25 4.73 -24.24
C THR A 153 -25.15 4.30 -22.79
N PHE A 154 -24.41 5.05 -21.99
CA PHE A 154 -24.09 4.66 -20.62
C PHE A 154 -24.84 5.54 -19.62
N ALA A 155 -25.17 4.93 -18.49
CA ALA A 155 -25.79 5.61 -17.36
C ALA A 155 -24.91 6.78 -16.86
N PRO A 156 -25.48 7.76 -16.14
CA PRO A 156 -24.70 8.78 -15.44
C PRO A 156 -23.72 8.18 -14.42
N LEU A 157 -22.84 9.00 -13.86
CA LEU A 157 -22.01 8.63 -12.72
C LEU A 157 -22.86 8.53 -11.44
N PRO A 158 -22.61 7.59 -10.55
CA PRO A 158 -21.52 6.58 -10.58
C PRO A 158 -21.85 5.30 -11.34
N GLU A 159 -23.09 5.05 -11.71
CA GLU A 159 -23.60 3.80 -12.30
C GLU A 159 -22.84 3.40 -13.57
N LYS A 160 -22.34 4.36 -14.35
CA LYS A 160 -21.50 4.14 -15.53
C LYS A 160 -20.35 3.16 -15.29
N PHE A 161 -19.81 3.08 -14.08
CA PHE A 161 -18.69 2.21 -13.71
C PHE A 161 -19.08 1.01 -12.84
N GLU A 162 -20.39 0.82 -12.59
CA GLU A 162 -20.93 -0.23 -11.72
C GLU A 162 -21.70 -1.27 -12.56
N ALA A 163 -20.97 -2.15 -13.26
CA ALA A 163 -21.57 -3.13 -14.16
C ALA A 163 -22.08 -4.39 -13.44
N GLY A 164 -23.33 -4.74 -13.68
CA GLY A 164 -24.01 -5.90 -13.09
C GLY A 164 -24.49 -5.64 -11.66
N THR A 165 -25.12 -6.64 -11.06
CA THR A 165 -25.61 -6.55 -9.68
C THR A 165 -24.45 -6.28 -8.71
N PRO A 166 -24.44 -5.15 -7.98
CA PRO A 166 -23.31 -4.78 -7.12
C PRO A 166 -23.21 -5.70 -5.89
N ASN A 167 -22.03 -5.72 -5.26
CA ASN A 167 -21.79 -6.40 -3.99
C ASN A 167 -22.41 -5.62 -2.83
N VAL A 168 -23.76 -5.67 -2.71
CA VAL A 168 -24.54 -4.91 -1.72
C VAL A 168 -24.12 -5.26 -0.29
N SER A 169 -23.96 -6.55 0.03
CA SER A 169 -23.55 -6.99 1.37
C SER A 169 -22.16 -6.48 1.74
N GLY A 170 -21.23 -6.51 0.79
CA GLY A 170 -19.87 -5.95 0.96
C GLY A 170 -19.91 -4.44 1.19
N ALA A 171 -20.74 -3.70 0.46
CA ALA A 171 -20.86 -2.25 0.62
C ALA A 171 -21.44 -1.86 2.00
N ILE A 172 -22.49 -2.56 2.45
CA ILE A 172 -23.08 -2.37 3.80
C ILE A 172 -22.03 -2.67 4.89
N ALA A 173 -21.30 -3.77 4.74
CA ALA A 173 -20.27 -4.14 5.70
C ALA A 173 -19.07 -3.17 5.69
N LEU A 174 -18.68 -2.65 4.51
CA LEU A 174 -17.65 -1.60 4.41
C LEU A 174 -18.10 -0.31 5.12
N LYS A 175 -19.36 0.09 4.99
CA LYS A 175 -19.92 1.21 5.76
C LYS A 175 -19.73 1.01 7.26
N ALA A 176 -20.13 -0.16 7.78
CA ALA A 176 -19.99 -0.47 9.21
C ALA A 176 -18.51 -0.43 9.67
N ALA A 177 -17.57 -0.93 8.84
CA ALA A 177 -16.14 -0.86 9.11
C ALA A 177 -15.62 0.59 9.16
N ILE A 178 -16.05 1.44 8.23
CA ILE A 178 -15.68 2.87 8.20
C ILE A 178 -16.23 3.59 9.45
N GLU A 179 -17.49 3.35 9.80
CA GLU A 179 -18.10 3.93 11.01
C GLU A 179 -17.35 3.50 12.27
N TYR A 180 -16.96 2.22 12.37
CA TYR A 180 -16.17 1.71 13.48
C TYR A 180 -14.78 2.35 13.57
N ILE A 181 -14.06 2.45 12.46
CA ILE A 181 -12.74 3.12 12.42
C ILE A 181 -12.87 4.60 12.83
N ASN A 182 -13.91 5.29 12.36
CA ASN A 182 -14.18 6.67 12.75
C ASN A 182 -14.51 6.81 14.25
N GLN A 183 -15.18 5.84 14.86
CA GLN A 183 -15.43 5.81 16.32
C GLN A 183 -14.14 5.58 17.12
N VAL A 184 -13.26 4.67 16.64
CA VAL A 184 -11.92 4.47 17.22
C VAL A 184 -11.08 5.74 17.10
N GLY A 185 -11.13 6.38 15.94
CA GLY A 185 -10.43 7.62 15.60
C GLY A 185 -8.99 7.39 15.12
N PHE A 186 -8.64 7.98 13.98
CA PHE A 186 -7.30 7.85 13.38
C PHE A 186 -6.19 8.33 14.30
N SER A 187 -6.42 9.36 15.11
CA SER A 187 -5.42 9.82 16.08
C SER A 187 -5.06 8.74 17.10
N TYR A 188 -6.04 7.95 17.58
CA TYR A 188 -5.78 6.82 18.46
C TYR A 188 -5.05 5.69 17.74
N ILE A 189 -5.47 5.37 16.51
CA ILE A 189 -4.83 4.34 15.66
C ILE A 189 -3.34 4.66 15.48
N GLU A 190 -3.01 5.88 15.04
CA GLU A 190 -1.64 6.32 14.82
C GLU A 190 -0.80 6.28 16.11
N GLN A 191 -1.34 6.76 17.24
CA GLN A 191 -0.64 6.74 18.52
C GLN A 191 -0.38 5.31 19.02
N GLN A 192 -1.36 4.40 18.86
CA GLN A 192 -1.19 3.01 19.26
C GLN A 192 -0.14 2.31 18.38
N GLU A 193 -0.21 2.46 17.07
CA GLU A 193 0.78 1.90 16.14
C GLU A 193 2.19 2.45 16.41
N GLU A 194 2.33 3.76 16.60
CA GLU A 194 3.61 4.39 16.94
C GLU A 194 4.22 3.80 18.22
N LYS A 195 3.39 3.60 19.25
CA LYS A 195 3.79 3.01 20.52
C LYS A 195 4.26 1.55 20.37
N LEU A 196 3.54 0.73 19.59
CA LEU A 196 3.91 -0.66 19.35
C LEU A 196 5.16 -0.75 18.48
N MET A 197 5.24 0.07 17.45
CA MET A 197 6.40 0.16 16.55
C MET A 197 7.67 0.57 17.29
N LYS A 198 7.56 1.56 18.20
CA LYS A 198 8.68 1.96 19.07
C LYS A 198 9.24 0.78 19.83
N ILE A 199 8.38 0.02 20.55
CA ILE A 199 8.82 -1.15 21.33
C ILE A 199 9.48 -2.17 20.42
N ALA A 200 8.84 -2.52 19.28
CA ALA A 200 9.36 -3.52 18.37
C ALA A 200 10.74 -3.14 17.82
N MET A 201 10.90 -1.89 17.35
CA MET A 201 12.17 -1.44 16.77
C MET A 201 13.27 -1.31 17.82
N GLU A 202 12.97 -0.78 19.01
CA GLU A 202 13.95 -0.67 20.11
C GLU A 202 14.47 -2.06 20.56
N GLU A 203 13.60 -3.05 20.63
CA GLU A 203 14.01 -4.41 21.04
C GLU A 203 14.73 -5.16 19.91
N LEU A 204 14.24 -5.09 18.67
CA LEU A 204 14.90 -5.74 17.54
C LEU A 204 16.29 -5.16 17.26
N SER A 205 16.46 -3.84 17.43
CA SER A 205 17.76 -3.17 17.21
C SER A 205 18.85 -3.58 18.22
N LYS A 206 18.49 -4.18 19.35
CA LYS A 206 19.46 -4.74 20.31
C LYS A 206 20.06 -6.07 19.85
N LEU A 207 19.45 -6.70 18.84
CA LEU A 207 19.85 -8.00 18.33
C LEU A 207 20.78 -7.81 17.11
N PRO A 208 22.09 -8.10 17.23
CA PRO A 208 23.07 -7.75 16.19
C PRO A 208 22.89 -8.51 14.89
N TYR A 209 22.13 -9.59 14.92
CA TYR A 209 21.83 -10.43 13.76
C TYR A 209 20.53 -10.05 13.05
N ILE A 210 19.86 -8.97 13.48
CA ILE A 210 18.64 -8.47 12.85
C ILE A 210 18.97 -7.32 11.89
N THR A 211 18.43 -7.41 10.69
CA THR A 211 18.38 -6.30 9.72
C THR A 211 16.96 -5.78 9.64
N ILE A 212 16.74 -4.51 9.99
CA ILE A 212 15.46 -3.80 9.81
C ILE A 212 15.53 -3.02 8.51
N TYR A 213 14.47 -3.08 7.70
CA TYR A 213 14.36 -2.35 6.44
C TYR A 213 13.49 -1.11 6.58
N GLY A 214 13.90 0.00 5.97
CA GLY A 214 13.20 1.29 6.01
C GLY A 214 13.81 2.27 6.98
N SER A 215 13.02 3.23 7.45
CA SER A 215 13.50 4.30 8.32
C SER A 215 13.92 3.77 9.71
N PRO A 216 15.02 4.26 10.29
CA PRO A 216 15.33 4.01 11.69
C PRO A 216 14.42 4.74 12.68
N ASP A 217 13.64 5.70 12.21
CA ASP A 217 12.65 6.43 13.01
C ASP A 217 11.30 5.68 13.02
N TYR A 218 10.94 5.12 14.17
CA TYR A 218 9.69 4.38 14.36
C TYR A 218 8.43 5.20 14.03
N LYS A 219 8.48 6.53 14.13
CA LYS A 219 7.36 7.43 13.82
C LYS A 219 7.00 7.47 12.34
N LYS A 220 7.95 7.11 11.48
CA LYS A 220 7.76 7.05 10.03
C LYS A 220 7.07 5.77 9.57
N HIS A 221 6.96 4.76 10.44
CA HIS A 221 6.29 3.49 10.11
C HIS A 221 4.79 3.55 10.45
N LYS A 222 3.97 3.11 9.52
CA LYS A 222 2.52 3.02 9.65
C LYS A 222 2.13 1.54 9.83
N GLY A 223 2.23 1.05 11.06
CA GLY A 223 1.83 -0.29 11.44
C GLY A 223 2.60 -1.47 10.80
N VAL A 224 3.59 -1.21 9.94
CA VAL A 224 4.31 -2.25 9.17
C VAL A 224 5.81 -2.17 9.40
N LEU A 225 6.44 -3.30 9.71
CA LEU A 225 7.88 -3.43 9.87
C LEU A 225 8.40 -4.67 9.16
N SER A 226 9.35 -4.49 8.23
CA SER A 226 10.05 -5.58 7.56
C SER A 226 11.45 -5.76 8.13
N PHE A 227 11.84 -7.03 8.33
CA PHE A 227 13.14 -7.38 8.90
C PHE A 227 13.61 -8.75 8.40
N ASN A 228 14.90 -9.03 8.58
CA ASN A 228 15.48 -10.36 8.41
C ASN A 228 16.37 -10.74 9.58
N ILE A 229 16.51 -12.04 9.80
CA ILE A 229 17.49 -12.64 10.71
C ILE A 229 18.64 -13.17 9.86
N GLN A 230 19.86 -12.81 10.22
CA GLN A 230 21.06 -13.25 9.49
C GLN A 230 21.12 -14.79 9.41
N ASP A 231 21.44 -15.28 8.21
CA ASP A 231 21.61 -16.70 7.87
C ASP A 231 20.35 -17.58 8.02
N ILE A 232 19.17 -16.98 8.25
CA ILE A 232 17.90 -17.72 8.38
C ILE A 232 16.92 -17.24 7.31
N HIS A 233 16.37 -18.21 6.58
CA HIS A 233 15.37 -17.90 5.57
C HIS A 233 14.06 -17.37 6.20
N PRO A 234 13.43 -16.31 5.68
CA PRO A 234 12.22 -15.73 6.26
C PRO A 234 11.06 -16.71 6.48
N HIS A 235 10.88 -17.70 5.61
CA HIS A 235 9.85 -18.73 5.82
C HIS A 235 10.11 -19.60 7.06
N ASP A 236 11.37 -19.89 7.36
CA ASP A 236 11.71 -20.65 8.56
C ASP A 236 11.42 -19.83 9.81
N VAL A 237 11.77 -18.53 9.78
CA VAL A 237 11.41 -17.59 10.87
C VAL A 237 9.91 -17.60 11.12
N SER A 238 9.09 -17.38 10.06
CA SER A 238 7.65 -17.32 10.22
C SER A 238 7.05 -18.63 10.73
N SER A 239 7.55 -19.78 10.25
CA SER A 239 7.10 -21.10 10.69
C SER A 239 7.44 -21.39 12.14
N LEU A 240 8.65 -21.02 12.57
CA LEU A 240 9.09 -21.24 13.96
C LEU A 240 8.35 -20.37 14.96
N VAL A 241 8.12 -19.08 14.65
CA VAL A 241 7.38 -18.20 15.57
C VAL A 241 5.89 -18.53 15.63
N ASP A 242 5.31 -19.06 14.54
CA ASP A 242 3.95 -19.59 14.53
C ASP A 242 3.86 -20.85 15.40
N TYR A 243 4.73 -21.83 15.16
CA TYR A 243 4.72 -23.11 15.87
C TYR A 243 4.97 -22.99 17.37
N HIS A 244 5.93 -22.16 17.77
CA HIS A 244 6.34 -22.02 19.18
C HIS A 244 5.64 -20.89 19.94
N GLY A 245 5.09 -19.90 19.22
CA GLY A 245 4.55 -18.69 19.83
C GLY A 245 3.13 -18.33 19.40
N ASN A 246 2.50 -19.06 18.48
CA ASN A 246 1.21 -18.73 17.86
C ASN A 246 1.21 -17.29 17.30
N ILE A 247 2.32 -16.90 16.66
CA ILE A 247 2.50 -15.55 16.10
C ILE A 247 2.51 -15.63 14.58
N ALA A 248 1.53 -15.00 13.95
CA ALA A 248 1.44 -14.93 12.51
C ALA A 248 2.32 -13.81 11.95
N LEU A 249 3.37 -14.17 11.20
CA LEU A 249 4.19 -13.27 10.40
C LEU A 249 3.95 -13.53 8.91
N ARG A 250 4.15 -12.52 8.10
CA ARG A 250 4.23 -12.72 6.67
C ARG A 250 5.69 -12.82 6.22
N ALA A 251 6.04 -13.94 5.58
CA ALA A 251 7.34 -14.12 4.91
C ALA A 251 7.20 -14.05 3.38
N GLY A 252 8.22 -13.56 2.68
CA GLY A 252 8.29 -13.57 1.21
C GLY A 252 8.52 -12.20 0.59
N ASN A 253 8.06 -12.05 -0.67
CA ASN A 253 8.32 -10.84 -1.47
C ASN A 253 7.27 -9.74 -1.28
N HIS A 254 6.24 -9.95 -0.48
CA HIS A 254 5.15 -9.00 -0.18
C HIS A 254 4.51 -8.36 -1.41
N CYS A 255 4.52 -9.07 -2.56
CA CYS A 255 4.09 -8.55 -3.86
C CYS A 255 4.81 -7.25 -4.27
N ALA A 256 6.11 -7.13 -3.97
CA ALA A 256 6.96 -5.96 -4.24
C ALA A 256 8.37 -6.37 -4.68
N HIS A 257 8.48 -7.30 -5.64
CA HIS A 257 9.78 -7.82 -6.12
C HIS A 257 10.77 -6.71 -6.54
N PRO A 258 10.37 -5.65 -7.27
CA PRO A 258 11.32 -4.59 -7.62
C PRO A 258 11.92 -3.90 -6.41
N LEU A 259 11.12 -3.64 -5.37
CA LEU A 259 11.59 -3.05 -4.12
C LEU A 259 12.57 -3.97 -3.40
N LEU A 260 12.24 -5.26 -3.24
CA LEU A 260 13.14 -6.20 -2.55
C LEU A 260 14.47 -6.34 -3.29
N LYS A 261 14.44 -6.41 -4.62
CA LYS A 261 15.67 -6.39 -5.43
C LYS A 261 16.48 -5.11 -5.19
N TYR A 262 15.84 -3.96 -5.10
CA TYR A 262 16.48 -2.67 -4.80
C TYR A 262 17.12 -2.66 -3.40
N LEU A 263 16.48 -3.30 -2.42
CA LEU A 263 16.99 -3.46 -1.05
C LEU A 263 18.04 -4.58 -0.91
N ASN A 264 18.45 -5.24 -2.01
CA ASN A 264 19.32 -6.43 -2.01
C ASN A 264 18.78 -7.57 -1.12
N ALA A 265 17.47 -7.71 -1.00
CA ALA A 265 16.79 -8.77 -0.28
C ALA A 265 16.05 -9.71 -1.25
N GLN A 266 16.17 -11.02 -1.07
CA GLN A 266 15.38 -12.00 -1.84
C GLN A 266 13.96 -12.09 -1.28
N SER A 267 13.84 -12.09 0.02
CA SER A 267 12.59 -12.11 0.77
C SER A 267 12.79 -11.47 2.15
N THR A 268 11.70 -11.05 2.78
CA THR A 268 11.75 -10.52 4.15
C THR A 268 10.63 -11.09 5.01
N ASN A 269 10.81 -11.05 6.31
CA ASN A 269 9.73 -11.14 7.28
C ASN A 269 9.06 -9.78 7.41
N ARG A 270 7.75 -9.78 7.63
CA ARG A 270 6.98 -8.58 7.91
C ARG A 270 6.03 -8.82 9.07
N ILE A 271 6.16 -8.01 10.11
CA ILE A 271 5.14 -7.90 11.14
C ILE A 271 4.24 -6.70 10.84
N SER A 272 2.95 -6.84 11.13
CA SER A 272 1.97 -5.77 10.97
C SER A 272 1.22 -5.58 12.27
N PHE A 273 1.21 -4.36 12.78
CA PHE A 273 0.44 -3.96 13.97
C PHE A 273 -0.76 -3.11 13.55
N TYR A 274 -1.82 -3.19 14.35
CA TYR A 274 -2.98 -2.32 14.22
C TYR A 274 -3.47 -1.92 15.61
N PHE A 275 -4.44 -1.04 15.70
CA PHE A 275 -4.89 -0.47 16.99
C PHE A 275 -5.35 -1.49 18.03
N TYR A 276 -5.75 -2.68 17.63
CA TYR A 276 -6.18 -3.75 18.52
C TYR A 276 -5.04 -4.60 19.10
N ASN A 277 -3.83 -4.46 18.58
CA ASN A 277 -2.67 -5.14 19.15
C ASN A 277 -2.25 -4.50 20.48
N THR A 278 -1.66 -5.30 21.35
CA THR A 278 -1.20 -4.91 22.67
C THR A 278 0.32 -4.85 22.75
N LYS A 279 0.86 -4.29 23.82
CA LYS A 279 2.31 -4.34 24.10
C LYS A 279 2.76 -5.77 24.37
N GLU A 280 1.90 -6.54 25.00
CA GLU A 280 2.12 -7.94 25.35
C GLU A 280 2.34 -8.77 24.08
N ASP A 281 1.55 -8.52 23.01
CA ASP A 281 1.73 -9.15 21.69
C ASP A 281 3.14 -8.86 21.15
N VAL A 282 3.57 -7.59 21.24
CA VAL A 282 4.91 -7.20 20.78
C VAL A 282 6.00 -7.88 21.59
N TYR A 283 5.90 -7.91 22.93
CA TYR A 283 6.89 -8.57 23.76
C TYR A 283 6.93 -10.09 23.51
N GLN A 284 5.78 -10.72 23.33
CA GLN A 284 5.71 -12.14 22.97
C GLN A 284 6.42 -12.40 21.63
N PHE A 285 6.17 -11.55 20.63
CA PHE A 285 6.88 -11.60 19.36
C PHE A 285 8.41 -11.50 19.55
N ILE A 286 8.89 -10.51 20.28
CA ILE A 286 10.33 -10.31 20.53
C ILE A 286 10.96 -11.52 21.22
N GLU A 287 10.29 -12.09 22.22
CA GLU A 287 10.79 -13.28 22.93
C GLU A 287 10.88 -14.51 22.00
N GLN A 288 9.98 -14.66 21.04
CA GLN A 288 10.10 -15.73 20.04
C GLN A 288 11.23 -15.45 19.05
N ILE A 289 11.38 -14.21 18.55
CA ILE A 289 12.48 -13.84 17.65
C ILE A 289 13.85 -14.11 18.26
N LYS A 290 14.04 -13.82 19.55
CA LYS A 290 15.30 -14.12 20.27
C LYS A 290 15.64 -15.61 20.26
N LYS A 291 14.64 -16.50 20.22
CA LYS A 291 14.82 -17.96 20.27
C LYS A 291 15.01 -18.61 18.90
N VAL A 292 14.66 -17.91 17.80
CA VAL A 292 14.68 -18.50 16.45
C VAL A 292 16.05 -19.08 16.09
N ARG A 293 17.15 -18.37 16.42
CA ARG A 293 18.50 -18.86 16.14
C ARG A 293 18.81 -20.15 16.89
N SER A 294 18.46 -20.23 18.18
CA SER A 294 18.69 -21.43 18.98
C SER A 294 17.87 -22.64 18.51
N TYR A 295 16.66 -22.45 17.99
CA TYR A 295 15.86 -23.54 17.42
C TYR A 295 16.53 -24.21 16.21
N LEU A 296 17.39 -23.47 15.51
CA LEU A 296 18.12 -23.96 14.34
C LEU A 296 19.58 -24.29 14.63
N GLY A 297 20.00 -24.26 15.90
CA GLY A 297 21.37 -24.60 16.32
C GLY A 297 22.43 -23.53 16.03
N TYR A 298 22.01 -22.29 15.77
CA TYR A 298 22.94 -21.16 15.68
C TYR A 298 23.29 -20.63 17.09
N ASP A 299 24.48 -20.08 17.25
CA ASP A 299 24.86 -19.36 18.44
C ASP A 299 23.98 -18.10 18.64
N VAL A 300 23.65 -17.81 19.90
CA VAL A 300 22.75 -16.72 20.31
C VAL A 300 23.52 -15.43 20.53
#